data_1eb461f2130ed632efd59f775f6b558f
#
_entry.id   1eb461f2130ed632efd59f775f6b558f
#
_cell.length_a   1.000
_cell.length_b   1.000
_cell.length_c   1.000
_cell.angle_alpha   90.00
_cell.angle_beta   90.00
_cell.angle_gamma   90.00
#
_symmetry.space_group_name_H-M   'P 1'
#
loop_
_entity.id
_entity.type
_entity.pdbx_description
1 polymer ?
#
loop_
_entity_poly.entity_id
_entity_poly.type
_entity_poly.pdbx_seq_one_letter_code
_entity_poly.pdbx_strand_id
1 'polypeptide(L)'
;MDAGWYRHKSNAERFRFLRGKASDAGLMVMVDSRAGMSSARRLDVREFRAFVLLDGVAPLIFVNRNDSYAAMLFSLLHEVGHVLLGSNEVYNDFSADGDNRVERNINQAVILTVVDDEKEFRTYWKKMVANGARVQDIADGCASRYGLSALALTIHAHRLGLASDEDVHLIRALSEQYVTNAEITGSGGNQNLTNASHLDTRFVRMIRDGIDRGSLPYFDGLSLLGIKSVHAYAGLLKAKGLDR
;
A
#
# COMPACT_ATOMS: atom_id res chain seq x y z
N MET A 1 -12.79 -11.39 -7.63
CA MET A 1 -11.36 -11.71 -7.77
C MET A 1 -11.24 -13.23 -7.68
N ASP A 2 -10.46 -13.85 -8.54
CA ASP A 2 -10.23 -15.29 -8.40
C ASP A 2 -9.49 -15.58 -7.10
N ALA A 3 -9.93 -16.58 -6.35
CA ALA A 3 -9.30 -17.00 -5.11
C ALA A 3 -7.81 -17.30 -5.36
N GLY A 4 -6.93 -16.81 -4.49
CA GLY A 4 -5.48 -17.05 -4.61
C GLY A 4 -4.71 -16.16 -5.61
N TRP A 5 -5.29 -15.05 -6.08
CA TRP A 5 -4.65 -14.09 -7.00
C TRP A 5 -3.26 -13.62 -6.53
N TYR A 6 -3.00 -13.66 -5.23
CA TYR A 6 -1.77 -13.18 -4.59
C TYR A 6 -0.68 -14.27 -4.47
N ARG A 7 -1.02 -15.58 -4.63
CA ARG A 7 -0.14 -16.70 -4.23
C ARG A 7 1.17 -16.81 -5.00
N HIS A 8 1.22 -16.42 -6.27
CA HIS A 8 2.39 -16.64 -7.13
C HIS A 8 3.04 -15.35 -7.63
N LYS A 9 2.76 -14.22 -6.99
CA LYS A 9 3.27 -12.91 -7.40
C LYS A 9 4.20 -12.33 -6.35
N SER A 10 5.19 -11.56 -6.77
CA SER A 10 5.98 -10.73 -5.86
C SER A 10 5.10 -9.68 -5.18
N ASN A 11 5.51 -9.17 -4.01
CA ASN A 11 4.75 -8.13 -3.30
C ASN A 11 4.56 -6.86 -4.16
N ALA A 12 5.54 -6.53 -5.02
CA ALA A 12 5.42 -5.43 -5.97
C ALA A 12 4.32 -5.67 -7.03
N GLU A 13 4.16 -6.90 -7.50
CA GLU A 13 3.11 -7.25 -8.46
C GLU A 13 1.73 -7.31 -7.80
N ARG A 14 1.66 -7.83 -6.56
CA ARG A 14 0.43 -7.82 -5.75
C ARG A 14 -0.07 -6.40 -5.52
N PHE A 15 0.82 -5.50 -5.10
CA PHE A 15 0.49 -4.09 -4.90
C PHE A 15 0.01 -3.43 -6.19
N ARG A 16 0.74 -3.61 -7.30
CA ARG A 16 0.34 -3.04 -8.61
C ARG A 16 -1.01 -3.58 -9.09
N PHE A 17 -1.28 -4.87 -8.88
CA PHE A 17 -2.56 -5.49 -9.23
C PHE A 17 -3.71 -4.86 -8.43
N LEU A 18 -3.59 -4.76 -7.09
CA LEU A 18 -4.63 -4.16 -6.26
C LEU A 18 -4.82 -2.67 -6.54
N ARG A 19 -3.72 -1.93 -6.75
CA ARG A 19 -3.80 -0.54 -7.16
C ARG A 19 -4.61 -0.38 -8.45
N GLY A 20 -4.37 -1.23 -9.44
CA GLY A 20 -5.17 -1.26 -10.68
C GLY A 20 -6.64 -1.53 -10.41
N LYS A 21 -6.96 -2.53 -9.57
CA LYS A 21 -8.35 -2.84 -9.20
C LYS A 21 -9.05 -1.73 -8.44
N ALA A 22 -8.35 -1.04 -7.55
CA ALA A 22 -8.87 0.15 -6.87
C ALA A 22 -9.17 1.28 -7.87
N SER A 23 -8.26 1.53 -8.81
CA SER A 23 -8.46 2.51 -9.89
C SER A 23 -9.64 2.13 -10.80
N ASP A 24 -9.79 0.86 -11.19
CA ASP A 24 -10.92 0.35 -11.96
C ASP A 24 -12.26 0.54 -11.20
N ALA A 25 -12.24 0.42 -9.87
CA ALA A 25 -13.39 0.65 -9.01
C ALA A 25 -13.70 2.14 -8.76
N GLY A 26 -12.90 3.06 -9.30
CA GLY A 26 -13.13 4.50 -9.19
C GLY A 26 -12.30 5.20 -8.10
N LEU A 27 -11.45 4.50 -7.38
CA LEU A 27 -10.55 5.10 -6.40
C LEU A 27 -9.29 5.59 -7.08
N MET A 28 -8.87 6.83 -6.83
CA MET A 28 -7.57 7.32 -7.27
C MET A 28 -6.49 6.91 -6.26
N VAL A 29 -5.49 6.17 -6.70
CA VAL A 29 -4.41 5.71 -5.83
C VAL A 29 -3.10 6.37 -6.22
N MET A 30 -2.67 7.35 -5.43
CA MET A 30 -1.39 8.04 -5.54
C MET A 30 -0.33 7.34 -4.70
N VAL A 31 0.88 7.28 -5.22
CA VAL A 31 2.02 6.63 -4.53
C VAL A 31 3.24 7.53 -4.68
N ASP A 32 3.73 8.09 -3.60
CA ASP A 32 4.94 8.92 -3.66
C ASP A 32 5.84 8.70 -2.43
N SER A 33 7.11 9.02 -2.59
CA SER A 33 8.13 8.98 -1.55
C SER A 33 8.48 10.37 -0.99
N ARG A 34 7.85 11.43 -1.51
CA ARG A 34 8.21 12.83 -1.25
C ARG A 34 6.98 13.70 -1.10
N ALA A 35 7.10 14.77 -0.33
CA ALA A 35 6.06 15.79 -0.20
C ALA A 35 6.23 16.86 -1.27
N GLY A 36 5.27 16.94 -2.20
CA GLY A 36 5.28 17.90 -3.29
C GLY A 36 6.43 17.66 -4.28
N MET A 37 6.87 18.75 -4.97
CA MET A 37 7.90 18.68 -6.01
C MET A 37 9.34 18.77 -5.45
N SER A 38 9.52 18.80 -4.14
CA SER A 38 10.82 18.96 -3.50
C SER A 38 11.52 17.61 -3.34
N SER A 39 12.69 17.46 -3.97
CA SER A 39 13.54 16.27 -3.78
C SER A 39 14.07 16.13 -2.33
N ALA A 40 14.04 17.21 -1.54
CA ALA A 40 14.57 17.24 -0.17
C ALA A 40 13.55 16.79 0.90
N ARG A 41 12.24 16.75 0.59
CA ARG A 41 11.20 16.41 1.55
C ARG A 41 10.75 14.96 1.36
N ARG A 42 11.56 14.02 1.82
CA ARG A 42 11.14 12.61 1.89
C ARG A 42 10.02 12.46 2.92
N LEU A 43 9.04 11.64 2.58
CA LEU A 43 7.97 11.26 3.50
C LEU A 43 8.52 10.25 4.52
N ASP A 44 8.23 10.46 5.80
CA ASP A 44 8.59 9.52 6.85
C ASP A 44 7.44 8.52 7.07
N VAL A 45 7.73 7.23 6.97
CA VAL A 45 6.75 6.17 7.23
C VAL A 45 6.31 6.12 8.70
N ARG A 46 7.09 6.75 9.60
CA ARG A 46 6.74 6.89 11.02
C ARG A 46 5.70 7.97 11.25
N GLU A 47 5.59 8.98 10.36
CA GLU A 47 4.57 10.01 10.43
C GLU A 47 3.25 9.48 9.88
N PHE A 48 3.29 8.84 8.71
CA PHE A 48 2.12 8.16 8.12
C PHE A 48 2.54 7.15 7.05
N ARG A 49 1.75 6.10 6.86
CA ARG A 49 1.93 5.08 5.83
C ARG A 49 1.00 5.28 4.65
N ALA A 50 -0.24 5.65 4.91
CA ALA A 50 -1.25 5.99 3.93
C ALA A 50 -2.29 6.92 4.55
N PHE A 51 -3.14 7.49 3.71
CA PHE A 51 -4.36 8.16 4.12
C PHE A 51 -5.36 8.17 2.97
N VAL A 52 -6.63 8.33 3.30
CA VAL A 52 -7.71 8.52 2.32
C VAL A 52 -8.30 9.94 2.44
N LEU A 53 -8.62 10.53 1.30
CA LEU A 53 -9.46 11.71 1.19
C LEU A 53 -10.76 11.27 0.53
N LEU A 54 -11.84 11.31 1.30
CA LEU A 54 -13.17 10.95 0.79
C LEU A 54 -13.76 12.12 0.03
N ASP A 55 -14.15 11.83 -1.20
CA ASP A 55 -14.89 12.72 -2.08
C ASP A 55 -15.96 11.91 -2.81
N GLY A 56 -17.14 12.47 -2.98
CA GLY A 56 -18.27 11.75 -3.60
C GLY A 56 -18.08 11.41 -5.08
N VAL A 57 -17.13 12.05 -5.75
CA VAL A 57 -16.84 11.87 -7.19
C VAL A 57 -15.48 11.23 -7.41
N ALA A 58 -14.49 11.59 -6.61
CA ALA A 58 -13.10 11.26 -6.84
C ALA A 58 -12.34 10.93 -5.53
N PRO A 59 -12.73 9.88 -4.80
CA PRO A 59 -12.02 9.49 -3.60
C PRO A 59 -10.57 9.14 -3.91
N LEU A 60 -9.65 9.65 -3.08
CA LEU A 60 -8.21 9.52 -3.28
C LEU A 60 -7.57 8.80 -2.10
N ILE A 61 -6.81 7.75 -2.40
CA ILE A 61 -5.92 7.08 -1.45
C ILE A 61 -4.49 7.49 -1.79
N PHE A 62 -3.76 7.94 -0.78
CA PHE A 62 -2.33 8.19 -0.88
C PHE A 62 -1.56 7.14 -0.10
N VAL A 63 -0.53 6.54 -0.72
CA VAL A 63 0.34 5.53 -0.10
C VAL A 63 1.78 6.00 -0.13
N ASN A 64 2.44 5.97 1.03
CA ASN A 64 3.85 6.33 1.17
C ASN A 64 4.75 5.25 0.55
N ARG A 65 5.49 5.62 -0.50
CA ARG A 65 6.37 4.69 -1.24
C ARG A 65 7.66 4.33 -0.51
N ASN A 66 8.00 5.04 0.56
CA ASN A 66 9.19 4.70 1.36
C ASN A 66 9.00 3.44 2.21
N ASP A 67 7.79 2.90 2.23
CA ASP A 67 7.48 1.66 2.92
C ASP A 67 7.76 0.41 2.06
N SER A 68 7.80 -0.76 2.70
CA SER A 68 7.91 -2.03 2.00
C SER A 68 6.64 -2.31 1.18
N TYR A 69 6.76 -3.08 0.10
CA TYR A 69 5.58 -3.43 -0.71
C TYR A 69 4.54 -4.23 0.08
N ALA A 70 4.94 -5.00 1.08
CA ALA A 70 4.02 -5.72 1.95
C ALA A 70 3.21 -4.75 2.83
N ALA A 71 3.87 -3.73 3.38
CA ALA A 71 3.21 -2.68 4.16
C ALA A 71 2.35 -1.78 3.27
N MET A 72 2.83 -1.38 2.09
CA MET A 72 2.04 -0.63 1.11
C MET A 72 0.77 -1.39 0.68
N LEU A 73 0.86 -2.72 0.52
CA LEU A 73 -0.28 -3.58 0.21
C LEU A 73 -1.32 -3.56 1.34
N PHE A 74 -0.84 -3.74 2.58
CA PHE A 74 -1.70 -3.67 3.77
C PHE A 74 -2.37 -2.30 3.87
N SER A 75 -1.58 -1.21 3.78
CA SER A 75 -2.07 0.17 3.87
C SER A 75 -3.11 0.48 2.79
N LEU A 76 -2.89 0.06 1.54
CA LEU A 76 -3.86 0.26 0.47
C LEU A 76 -5.21 -0.42 0.78
N LEU A 77 -5.18 -1.68 1.23
CA LEU A 77 -6.41 -2.41 1.60
C LEU A 77 -7.09 -1.79 2.82
N HIS A 78 -6.31 -1.28 3.77
CA HIS A 78 -6.79 -0.60 4.95
C HIS A 78 -7.55 0.69 4.58
N GLU A 79 -6.96 1.54 3.72
CA GLU A 79 -7.63 2.75 3.23
C GLU A 79 -8.88 2.45 2.39
N VAL A 80 -8.88 1.36 1.63
CA VAL A 80 -10.11 0.87 0.97
C VAL A 80 -11.18 0.53 2.01
N GLY A 81 -10.82 -0.03 3.16
CA GLY A 81 -11.73 -0.27 4.28
C GLY A 81 -12.39 1.03 4.78
N HIS A 82 -11.61 2.10 4.94
CA HIS A 82 -12.14 3.43 5.30
C HIS A 82 -13.07 4.00 4.24
N VAL A 83 -12.74 3.85 2.96
CA VAL A 83 -13.64 4.25 1.85
C VAL A 83 -14.98 3.53 1.97
N LEU A 84 -14.97 2.23 2.19
CA LEU A 84 -16.20 1.43 2.31
C LEU A 84 -17.05 1.81 3.53
N LEU A 85 -16.42 2.29 4.59
CA LEU A 85 -17.10 2.77 5.80
C LEU A 85 -17.48 4.25 5.74
N GLY A 86 -16.98 5.00 4.75
CA GLY A 86 -17.22 6.44 4.63
C GLY A 86 -16.51 7.28 5.71
N SER A 87 -15.35 6.84 6.20
CA SER A 87 -14.59 7.52 7.26
C SER A 87 -13.25 8.07 6.75
N ASN A 88 -12.97 9.36 7.04
CA ASN A 88 -11.69 10.02 6.74
C ASN A 88 -10.78 9.92 7.97
N GLU A 89 -9.80 9.06 7.93
CA GLU A 89 -8.77 8.96 8.98
C GLU A 89 -7.38 8.84 8.35
N VAL A 90 -6.35 9.32 9.06
CA VAL A 90 -4.94 9.12 8.65
C VAL A 90 -4.44 7.85 9.30
N TYR A 91 -4.11 6.86 8.48
CA TYR A 91 -3.57 5.60 8.97
C TYR A 91 -2.14 5.78 9.52
N ASN A 92 -2.00 5.59 10.82
CA ASN A 92 -0.71 5.54 11.50
C ASN A 92 -0.64 4.28 12.37
N ASP A 93 0.15 3.30 11.96
CA ASP A 93 0.29 1.98 12.58
C ASP A 93 0.83 2.03 14.03
N PHE A 94 1.34 3.19 14.49
CA PHE A 94 1.93 3.34 15.81
C PHE A 94 0.93 3.55 16.95
N SER A 95 -0.35 3.79 16.65
CA SER A 95 -1.40 3.88 17.67
C SER A 95 -1.95 2.49 18.03
N ALA A 96 -1.08 1.59 18.50
CA ALA A 96 -1.48 0.25 18.94
C ALA A 96 -2.39 0.26 20.20
N ASP A 97 -2.57 1.40 20.84
CA ASP A 97 -3.35 1.57 22.08
C ASP A 97 -4.71 2.28 21.89
N GLY A 98 -5.08 2.59 20.62
CA GLY A 98 -6.41 3.12 20.35
C GLY A 98 -7.47 2.04 20.49
N ASP A 99 -8.40 2.22 21.44
CA ASP A 99 -9.60 1.40 21.62
C ASP A 99 -10.60 1.55 20.44
N ASN A 100 -10.05 1.74 19.24
CA ASN A 100 -10.84 1.94 18.04
C ASN A 100 -11.25 0.58 17.45
N ARG A 101 -12.48 0.16 17.76
CA ARG A 101 -13.09 -1.07 17.24
C ARG A 101 -13.14 -1.08 15.70
N VAL A 102 -13.27 0.09 15.08
CA VAL A 102 -13.33 0.26 13.63
C VAL A 102 -11.97 -0.14 13.02
N GLU A 103 -10.86 0.40 13.55
CA GLU A 103 -9.52 0.09 13.11
C GLU A 103 -9.19 -1.41 13.23
N ARG A 104 -9.54 -2.01 14.37
CA ARG A 104 -9.34 -3.46 14.56
C ARG A 104 -10.14 -4.29 13.55
N ASN A 105 -11.36 -3.86 13.21
CA ASN A 105 -12.20 -4.56 12.24
C ASN A 105 -11.65 -4.40 10.82
N ILE A 106 -11.20 -3.20 10.45
CA ILE A 106 -10.54 -2.95 9.14
C ILE A 106 -9.28 -3.81 9.03
N ASN A 107 -8.39 -3.76 10.02
CA ASN A 107 -7.16 -4.56 10.04
C ASN A 107 -7.45 -6.06 9.89
N GLN A 108 -8.49 -6.55 10.57
CA GLN A 108 -8.92 -7.94 10.41
C GLN A 108 -9.46 -8.23 9.01
N ALA A 109 -10.27 -7.33 8.46
CA ALA A 109 -10.83 -7.50 7.11
C ALA A 109 -9.71 -7.52 6.05
N VAL A 110 -8.68 -6.70 6.20
CA VAL A 110 -7.49 -6.74 5.33
C VAL A 110 -6.85 -8.13 5.34
N ILE A 111 -6.60 -8.67 6.54
CA ILE A 111 -5.98 -10.00 6.67
C ILE A 111 -6.86 -11.08 6.04
N LEU A 112 -8.16 -11.08 6.34
CA LEU A 112 -9.10 -12.07 5.79
C LEU A 112 -9.29 -11.95 4.28
N THR A 113 -9.06 -10.77 3.69
CA THR A 113 -9.07 -10.57 2.24
C THR A 113 -7.89 -11.26 1.57
N VAL A 114 -6.75 -11.37 2.26
CA VAL A 114 -5.52 -11.98 1.75
C VAL A 114 -5.38 -13.44 2.19
N VAL A 115 -5.69 -13.74 3.46
CA VAL A 115 -5.73 -15.09 4.00
C VAL A 115 -7.14 -15.66 3.78
N ASP A 116 -7.43 -16.03 2.54
CA ASP A 116 -8.77 -16.49 2.12
C ASP A 116 -9.11 -17.91 2.60
N ASP A 117 -8.10 -18.72 2.95
CA ASP A 117 -8.25 -20.06 3.54
C ASP A 117 -7.60 -20.11 4.93
N GLU A 118 -8.39 -19.77 5.96
CA GLU A 118 -7.94 -19.84 7.34
C GLU A 118 -7.53 -21.27 7.76
N LYS A 119 -8.17 -22.28 7.21
CA LYS A 119 -7.84 -23.69 7.52
C LYS A 119 -6.44 -24.03 7.00
N GLU A 120 -6.10 -23.58 5.80
CA GLU A 120 -4.77 -23.74 5.22
C GLU A 120 -3.72 -23.01 6.06
N PHE A 121 -4.00 -21.75 6.48
CA PHE A 121 -3.13 -20.97 7.36
C PHE A 121 -2.88 -21.70 8.69
N ARG A 122 -3.92 -22.17 9.37
CA ARG A 122 -3.83 -22.94 10.62
C ARG A 122 -3.01 -24.23 10.45
N THR A 123 -3.23 -24.94 9.35
CA THR A 123 -2.53 -26.20 9.05
C THR A 123 -1.05 -25.94 8.83
N TYR A 124 -0.70 -24.91 8.07
CA TYR A 124 0.70 -24.53 7.85
C TYR A 124 1.38 -24.16 9.16
N TRP A 125 0.78 -23.27 9.97
CA TRP A 125 1.35 -22.81 11.25
C TRP A 125 1.60 -23.98 12.20
N LYS A 126 0.57 -24.81 12.45
CA LYS A 126 0.68 -25.98 13.33
C LYS A 126 1.74 -26.98 12.86
N LYS A 127 1.84 -27.23 11.56
CA LYS A 127 2.86 -28.10 10.98
C LYS A 127 4.27 -27.57 11.26
N MET A 128 4.49 -26.29 11.10
CA MET A 128 5.80 -25.68 11.33
C MET A 128 6.19 -25.71 12.81
N VAL A 129 5.24 -25.43 13.71
CA VAL A 129 5.44 -25.58 15.17
C VAL A 129 5.78 -27.03 15.54
N ALA A 130 5.05 -28.00 15.02
CA ALA A 130 5.31 -29.42 15.28
C ALA A 130 6.67 -29.87 14.76
N ASN A 131 7.21 -29.23 13.74
CA ASN A 131 8.56 -29.49 13.22
C ASN A 131 9.67 -28.73 14.00
N GLY A 132 9.34 -28.02 15.08
CA GLY A 132 10.30 -27.29 15.89
C GLY A 132 10.83 -26.00 15.25
N ALA A 133 10.13 -25.43 14.26
CA ALA A 133 10.52 -24.19 13.63
C ALA A 133 10.37 -23.00 14.61
N ARG A 134 11.29 -22.04 14.55
CA ARG A 134 11.18 -20.80 15.34
C ARG A 134 10.01 -19.95 14.81
N VAL A 135 9.36 -19.22 15.70
CA VAL A 135 8.23 -18.35 15.34
C VAL A 135 8.59 -17.36 14.22
N GLN A 136 9.81 -16.83 14.22
CA GLN A 136 10.29 -15.96 13.15
C GLN A 136 10.27 -16.65 11.78
N ASP A 137 10.78 -17.89 11.69
CA ASP A 137 10.82 -18.65 10.44
C ASP A 137 9.40 -18.98 9.94
N ILE A 138 8.47 -19.22 10.87
CA ILE A 138 7.05 -19.44 10.58
C ILE A 138 6.40 -18.17 10.04
N ALA A 139 6.64 -17.04 10.72
CA ALA A 139 6.11 -15.74 10.34
C ALA A 139 6.63 -15.28 8.98
N ASP A 140 7.92 -15.43 8.71
CA ASP A 140 8.55 -15.10 7.42
C ASP A 140 8.03 -16.01 6.29
N GLY A 141 7.82 -17.29 6.56
CA GLY A 141 7.18 -18.21 5.63
C GLY A 141 5.75 -17.80 5.28
N CYS A 142 4.96 -17.39 6.27
CA CYS A 142 3.63 -16.82 6.06
C CYS A 142 3.70 -15.49 5.27
N ALA A 143 4.63 -14.60 5.62
CA ALA A 143 4.82 -13.33 4.93
C ALA A 143 5.15 -13.52 3.43
N SER A 144 6.04 -14.45 3.13
CA SER A 144 6.35 -14.83 1.74
C SER A 144 5.12 -15.36 0.99
N ARG A 145 4.32 -16.21 1.64
CA ARG A 145 3.15 -16.83 1.04
C ARG A 145 2.03 -15.83 0.77
N TYR A 146 1.67 -15.04 1.77
CA TYR A 146 0.49 -14.15 1.72
C TYR A 146 0.82 -12.72 1.28
N GLY A 147 2.08 -12.28 1.36
CA GLY A 147 2.52 -10.95 0.95
C GLY A 147 2.16 -9.84 1.91
N LEU A 148 1.78 -10.17 3.13
CA LEU A 148 1.63 -9.25 4.25
C LEU A 148 2.89 -9.29 5.13
N SER A 149 3.02 -8.35 6.07
CA SER A 149 4.15 -8.36 7.00
C SER A 149 4.10 -9.56 7.95
N ALA A 150 5.28 -10.05 8.36
CA ALA A 150 5.39 -11.10 9.37
C ALA A 150 4.62 -10.75 10.65
N LEU A 151 4.70 -9.47 11.09
CA LEU A 151 3.98 -8.99 12.27
C LEU A 151 2.46 -9.10 12.11
N ALA A 152 1.89 -8.63 10.99
CA ALA A 152 0.44 -8.70 10.75
C ALA A 152 -0.06 -10.15 10.79
N LEU A 153 0.68 -11.08 10.20
CA LEU A 153 0.32 -12.49 10.17
C LEU A 153 0.53 -13.19 11.52
N THR A 154 1.52 -12.74 12.33
CA THR A 154 1.70 -13.24 13.71
C THR A 154 0.58 -12.74 14.63
N ILE A 155 0.14 -11.48 14.49
CA ILE A 155 -1.04 -10.97 15.21
C ILE A 155 -2.29 -11.78 14.82
N HIS A 156 -2.46 -12.12 13.55
CA HIS A 156 -3.55 -12.98 13.12
C HIS A 156 -3.44 -14.40 13.71
N ALA A 157 -2.26 -14.99 13.71
CA ALA A 157 -2.01 -16.29 14.36
C ALA A 157 -2.33 -16.26 15.85
N HIS A 158 -1.96 -15.19 16.56
CA HIS A 158 -2.30 -14.99 17.97
C HIS A 158 -3.83 -14.94 18.18
N ARG A 159 -4.57 -14.20 17.37
CA ARG A 159 -6.04 -14.17 17.41
C ARG A 159 -6.68 -15.54 17.18
N LEU A 160 -6.02 -16.41 16.42
CA LEU A 160 -6.44 -17.78 16.18
C LEU A 160 -5.98 -18.77 17.27
N GLY A 161 -5.28 -18.29 18.31
CA GLY A 161 -4.71 -19.12 19.38
C GLY A 161 -3.54 -20.00 18.93
N LEU A 162 -2.81 -19.58 17.88
CA LEU A 162 -1.67 -20.31 17.30
C LEU A 162 -0.31 -19.74 17.72
N ALA A 163 -0.28 -18.49 18.16
CA ALA A 163 0.89 -17.78 18.64
C ALA A 163 0.60 -17.17 20.02
N SER A 164 1.64 -16.97 20.82
CA SER A 164 1.55 -16.34 22.15
C SER A 164 1.75 -14.81 22.06
N ASP A 165 1.52 -14.08 23.18
CA ASP A 165 1.85 -12.67 23.28
C ASP A 165 3.35 -12.43 23.12
N GLU A 166 4.19 -13.31 23.68
CA GLU A 166 5.66 -13.27 23.56
C GLU A 166 6.09 -13.37 22.10
N ASP A 167 5.43 -14.24 21.30
CA ASP A 167 5.70 -14.36 19.86
C ASP A 167 5.40 -13.06 19.13
N VAL A 168 4.27 -12.41 19.45
CA VAL A 168 3.90 -11.11 18.86
C VAL A 168 4.92 -10.03 19.24
N HIS A 169 5.33 -9.97 20.51
CA HIS A 169 6.35 -9.02 20.98
C HIS A 169 7.69 -9.24 20.30
N LEU A 170 8.13 -10.48 20.17
CA LEU A 170 9.38 -10.81 19.48
C LEU A 170 9.37 -10.36 18.03
N ILE A 171 8.31 -10.71 17.26
CA ILE A 171 8.22 -10.34 15.84
C ILE A 171 8.07 -8.83 15.67
N ARG A 172 7.40 -8.13 16.58
CA ARG A 172 7.33 -6.67 16.58
C ARG A 172 8.71 -6.04 16.74
N ALA A 173 9.48 -6.45 17.72
CA ALA A 173 10.84 -5.94 17.96
C ALA A 173 11.76 -6.16 16.74
N LEU A 174 11.67 -7.33 16.10
CA LEU A 174 12.41 -7.62 14.87
C LEU A 174 11.97 -6.71 13.72
N SER A 175 10.68 -6.46 13.56
CA SER A 175 10.14 -5.59 12.50
C SER A 175 10.62 -4.14 12.64
N GLU A 176 10.71 -3.62 13.86
CA GLU A 176 11.22 -2.26 14.15
C GLU A 176 12.71 -2.11 13.77
N GLN A 177 13.52 -3.14 14.03
CA GLN A 177 14.94 -3.15 13.63
C GLN A 177 15.11 -3.12 12.10
N TYR A 178 14.24 -3.77 11.34
CA TYR A 178 14.30 -3.75 9.86
C TYR A 178 13.99 -2.36 9.30
N VAL A 179 13.04 -1.62 9.86
CA VAL A 179 12.69 -0.25 9.42
C VAL A 179 13.89 0.69 9.61
N THR A 180 14.62 0.55 10.72
CA THR A 180 15.78 1.40 11.02
C THR A 180 16.95 1.16 10.06
N ASN A 181 17.11 -0.04 9.54
CA ASN A 181 18.22 -0.42 8.66
C ASN A 181 17.93 -0.17 7.16
N ALA A 182 16.69 0.04 6.76
CA ALA A 182 16.29 0.22 5.35
C ALA A 182 16.54 1.63 4.79
N GLU A 183 17.09 2.57 5.56
CA GLU A 183 17.25 3.98 5.19
C GLU A 183 18.31 4.29 4.11
N ILE A 184 19.00 3.31 3.49
CA ILE A 184 20.22 3.58 2.71
C ILE A 184 20.21 2.99 1.28
N THR A 185 19.15 3.00 0.49
CA THR A 185 19.33 2.71 -0.94
C THR A 185 18.35 3.48 -1.82
N GLY A 186 18.71 4.70 -2.21
CA GLY A 186 18.07 5.45 -3.28
C GLY A 186 18.88 5.31 -4.58
N SER A 187 18.42 4.57 -5.58
CA SER A 187 18.99 4.58 -6.92
C SER A 187 18.19 5.51 -7.84
N GLY A 188 18.88 6.37 -8.58
CA GLY A 188 18.30 7.28 -9.56
C GLY A 188 17.66 6.50 -10.73
N GLY A 189 16.42 6.84 -11.07
CA GLY A 189 15.66 6.27 -12.19
C GLY A 189 15.22 7.34 -13.19
N ASN A 190 14.71 6.91 -14.35
CA ASN A 190 14.14 7.80 -15.36
C ASN A 190 12.92 8.54 -14.79
N GLN A 191 12.99 9.89 -14.77
CA GLN A 191 11.98 10.75 -14.13
C GLN A 191 10.56 10.57 -14.70
N ASN A 192 10.43 10.33 -15.99
CA ASN A 192 9.14 10.12 -16.64
C ASN A 192 8.49 8.80 -16.21
N LEU A 193 9.27 7.73 -16.12
CA LEU A 193 8.80 6.44 -15.60
C LEU A 193 8.49 6.51 -14.11
N THR A 194 9.24 7.31 -13.37
CA THR A 194 9.02 7.56 -11.94
C THR A 194 7.69 8.31 -11.75
N ASN A 195 7.46 9.42 -12.45
CA ASN A 195 6.20 10.17 -12.39
C ASN A 195 5.01 9.32 -12.84
N ALA A 196 5.17 8.53 -13.92
CA ALA A 196 4.14 7.61 -14.36
C ALA A 196 3.81 6.53 -13.32
N SER A 197 4.78 6.10 -12.51
CA SER A 197 4.52 5.13 -11.44
C SER A 197 3.82 5.73 -10.21
N HIS A 198 4.00 7.03 -9.94
CA HIS A 198 3.45 7.73 -8.78
C HIS A 198 1.99 8.10 -8.97
N LEU A 199 1.66 8.70 -10.11
CA LEU A 199 0.32 9.20 -10.40
C LEU A 199 -0.65 8.08 -10.78
N ASP A 200 -1.91 8.21 -10.40
CA ASP A 200 -2.98 7.36 -10.88
C ASP A 200 -3.32 7.69 -12.33
N THR A 201 -3.61 6.66 -13.14
CA THR A 201 -3.90 6.84 -14.58
C THR A 201 -5.21 7.60 -14.80
N ARG A 202 -6.20 7.40 -13.92
CA ARG A 202 -7.48 8.12 -13.97
C ARG A 202 -7.29 9.61 -13.70
N PHE A 203 -6.47 9.95 -12.70
CA PHE A 203 -6.13 11.34 -12.41
C PHE A 203 -5.45 12.03 -13.60
N VAL A 204 -4.43 11.39 -14.19
CA VAL A 204 -3.75 11.92 -15.38
C VAL A 204 -4.72 12.13 -16.53
N ARG A 205 -5.65 11.19 -16.74
CA ARG A 205 -6.70 11.30 -17.78
C ARG A 205 -7.63 12.47 -17.52
N MET A 206 -8.08 12.65 -16.27
CA MET A 206 -8.95 13.79 -15.91
C MET A 206 -8.29 15.12 -16.19
N ILE A 207 -7.00 15.27 -15.85
CA ILE A 207 -6.24 16.49 -16.14
C ILE A 207 -6.10 16.72 -17.66
N ARG A 208 -5.71 15.67 -18.42
CA ARG A 208 -5.64 15.75 -19.89
C ARG A 208 -6.98 16.21 -20.48
N ASP A 209 -8.06 15.53 -20.12
CA ASP A 209 -9.40 15.81 -20.64
C ASP A 209 -9.89 17.21 -20.24
N GLY A 210 -9.47 17.72 -19.08
CA GLY A 210 -9.73 19.10 -18.65
C GLY A 210 -8.98 20.12 -19.50
N ILE A 211 -7.72 19.84 -19.83
CA ILE A 211 -6.90 20.68 -20.72
C ILE A 211 -7.50 20.66 -22.13
N ASP A 212 -7.78 19.49 -22.67
CA ASP A 212 -8.28 19.33 -24.05
C ASP A 212 -9.65 20.01 -24.27
N ARG A 213 -10.50 20.01 -23.24
CA ARG A 213 -11.78 20.74 -23.26
C ARG A 213 -11.69 22.23 -22.94
N GLY A 214 -10.51 22.73 -22.60
CA GLY A 214 -10.31 24.13 -22.19
C GLY A 214 -10.90 24.49 -20.82
N SER A 215 -11.37 23.51 -20.04
CA SER A 215 -11.88 23.72 -18.68
C SER A 215 -10.77 23.83 -17.63
N LEU A 216 -9.55 23.42 -17.96
CA LEU A 216 -8.36 23.54 -17.12
C LEU A 216 -7.24 24.22 -17.94
N PRO A 217 -6.69 25.36 -17.47
CA PRO A 217 -5.54 25.98 -18.11
C PRO A 217 -4.35 25.02 -18.19
N TYR A 218 -3.63 25.05 -19.31
CA TYR A 218 -2.54 24.10 -19.58
C TYR A 218 -1.48 24.07 -18.46
N PHE A 219 -1.02 25.24 -18.02
CA PHE A 219 0.00 25.34 -16.98
C PHE A 219 -0.49 24.89 -15.61
N ASP A 220 -1.77 25.08 -15.30
CA ASP A 220 -2.38 24.59 -14.06
C ASP A 220 -2.43 23.06 -14.07
N GLY A 221 -2.80 22.47 -15.23
CA GLY A 221 -2.75 21.02 -15.41
C GLY A 221 -1.34 20.43 -15.24
N LEU A 222 -0.31 21.08 -15.80
CA LEU A 222 1.08 20.67 -15.59
C LEU A 222 1.47 20.75 -14.11
N SER A 223 1.06 21.82 -13.42
CA SER A 223 1.33 22.00 -11.99
C SER A 223 0.68 20.92 -11.14
N LEU A 224 -0.58 20.58 -11.40
CA LEU A 224 -1.29 19.47 -10.72
C LEU A 224 -0.61 18.11 -10.91
N LEU A 225 -0.01 17.88 -12.09
CA LEU A 225 0.75 16.66 -12.38
C LEU A 225 2.19 16.69 -11.83
N GLY A 226 2.62 17.81 -11.23
CA GLY A 226 3.99 17.97 -10.79
C GLY A 226 5.01 18.06 -11.93
N ILE A 227 4.61 18.53 -13.11
CA ILE A 227 5.40 18.58 -14.34
C ILE A 227 5.75 20.01 -14.72
N LYS A 228 7.00 20.22 -15.17
CA LYS A 228 7.52 21.57 -15.50
C LYS A 228 7.71 21.82 -16.99
N SER A 229 7.50 20.82 -17.86
CA SER A 229 7.73 20.98 -19.30
C SER A 229 6.74 20.20 -20.15
N VAL A 230 6.50 20.71 -21.36
CA VAL A 230 5.68 20.05 -22.40
C VAL A 230 6.21 18.66 -22.74
N HIS A 231 7.53 18.51 -22.84
CA HIS A 231 8.18 17.24 -23.15
C HIS A 231 7.92 16.20 -22.05
N ALA A 232 8.00 16.58 -20.77
CA ALA A 232 7.71 15.68 -19.64
C ALA A 232 6.23 15.29 -19.62
N TYR A 233 5.32 16.21 -19.99
CA TYR A 233 3.89 15.92 -20.10
C TYR A 233 3.60 14.87 -21.18
N ALA A 234 4.14 15.07 -22.40
CA ALA A 234 3.99 14.09 -23.47
C ALA A 234 4.57 12.72 -23.09
N GLY A 235 5.73 12.69 -22.41
CA GLY A 235 6.32 11.46 -21.87
C GLY A 235 5.44 10.77 -20.83
N LEU A 236 4.78 11.52 -19.95
CA LEU A 236 3.82 10.97 -18.98
C LEU A 236 2.61 10.38 -19.69
N LEU A 237 1.99 11.08 -20.63
CA LEU A 237 0.82 10.58 -21.37
C LEU A 237 1.16 9.28 -22.09
N LYS A 238 2.30 9.22 -22.78
CA LYS A 238 2.80 8.01 -23.43
C LYS A 238 3.00 6.85 -22.45
N ALA A 239 3.62 7.11 -21.30
CA ALA A 239 3.85 6.10 -20.27
C ALA A 239 2.56 5.57 -19.64
N LYS A 240 1.46 6.35 -19.71
CA LYS A 240 0.12 5.98 -19.25
C LYS A 240 -0.77 5.42 -20.36
N GLY A 241 -0.32 5.37 -21.62
CA GLY A 241 -1.14 4.98 -22.76
C GLY A 241 -2.27 5.98 -23.07
N LEU A 242 -2.03 7.25 -22.80
CA LEU A 242 -2.98 8.36 -22.95
C LEU A 242 -2.58 9.35 -24.06
N ASP A 243 -1.64 8.99 -24.91
CA ASP A 243 -1.04 9.81 -25.97
C ASP A 243 -1.82 9.79 -27.29
N ARG A 244 -3.07 9.35 -27.27
CA ARG A 244 -3.96 9.28 -28.43
C ARG A 244 -5.03 10.37 -28.36
#